data_e5b875ad65a75ae48c21df789651ac83
#
_entry.id   e5b875ad65a75ae48c21df789651ac83
#
_cell.length_a   1.000
_cell.length_b   1.000
_cell.length_c   1.000
_cell.angle_alpha   90.00
_cell.angle_beta   90.00
_cell.angle_gamma   90.00
#
_symmetry.space_group_name_H-M   'P 1'
#
loop_
_entity.id
_entity.type
_entity.pdbx_description
1 polymer ?
#
loop_
_entity_poly.entity_id
_entity_poly.type
_entity_poly.pdbx_seq_one_letter_code
_entity_poly.pdbx_strand_id
1 'polypeptide(L)'
;MFTQRNKVFLVTVLVVAVLFSLALVTMAKEYVPGTPLKVGFIYVGPIGDLGWSNAHDKARIICEDTFPWLETVYIESVAEGSEGLYIDKLIMEEGCDVVLTTSFGFMDGTLISAQKYPDKIFAHCSGFKRNPNLMTYMADFYQIYYLNGLIAGALTKTNKTAYIGAFPIPEVKRHMGAFAVGVRETKPKAEVHVRWIYEWFSPTAAKEAAEALIADGCDVFAFTEDSPTIVQVAGEKGLPSFGHYSPMYDFSPEYVVSGQIAHWEAVYLDFLAKVYAGAYTAHNLADVDYWWLLKEKAVEMGAKPGMLINPAYEDELKEKKVNDPVLGMISVYDLVMKRLEQMSDPSMVFDPFNGPVYDRDGNLKVPEGLRMSVFELTTIDWAVDGIVGPWE
;
A
#
# COMPACT_ATOMS: atom_id res chain seq x y z
N MET A 1 2.24 52.12 52.15
CA MET A 1 1.90 50.88 52.88
C MET A 1 0.62 50.28 52.23
N PHE A 2 0.78 49.31 51.35
CA PHE A 2 -0.37 48.68 50.67
C PHE A 2 -1.09 47.78 51.67
N THR A 3 -2.41 47.95 51.79
CA THR A 3 -3.22 47.16 52.71
C THR A 3 -3.28 45.71 52.23
N GLN A 4 -3.43 44.78 53.16
CA GLN A 4 -3.50 43.31 52.87
C GLN A 4 -4.54 42.97 51.80
N ARG A 5 -5.63 43.75 51.69
CA ARG A 5 -6.73 43.66 50.71
C ARG A 5 -6.27 43.96 49.30
N ASN A 6 -5.32 44.93 49.10
CA ASN A 6 -4.77 45.26 47.80
C ASN A 6 -3.74 44.23 47.32
N LYS A 7 -3.04 43.54 48.24
CA LYS A 7 -2.14 42.44 47.91
C LYS A 7 -2.91 41.20 47.42
N VAL A 8 -4.03 40.85 48.06
CA VAL A 8 -4.89 39.74 47.63
C VAL A 8 -5.50 40.01 46.27
N PHE A 9 -6.01 41.25 46.03
CA PHE A 9 -6.57 41.62 44.72
C PHE A 9 -5.50 41.58 43.60
N LEU A 10 -4.30 42.05 43.87
CA LEU A 10 -3.19 41.99 42.88
C LEU A 10 -2.78 40.57 42.55
N VAL A 11 -2.70 39.67 43.56
CA VAL A 11 -2.41 38.24 43.38
C VAL A 11 -3.51 37.53 42.61
N THR A 12 -4.78 37.85 42.90
CA THR A 12 -5.93 37.25 42.17
C THR A 12 -5.96 37.69 40.72
N VAL A 13 -5.68 38.96 40.42
CA VAL A 13 -5.60 39.48 39.05
C VAL A 13 -4.42 38.83 38.30
N LEU A 14 -3.26 38.67 38.97
CA LEU A 14 -2.10 38.01 38.35
C LEU A 14 -2.35 36.52 38.07
N VAL A 15 -3.01 35.81 39.00
CA VAL A 15 -3.37 34.37 38.82
C VAL A 15 -4.40 34.22 37.70
N VAL A 16 -5.38 35.11 37.61
CA VAL A 16 -6.38 35.08 36.51
C VAL A 16 -5.71 35.44 35.18
N ALA A 17 -4.79 36.39 35.14
CA ALA A 17 -4.03 36.73 33.93
C ALA A 17 -3.09 35.61 33.49
N VAL A 18 -2.44 34.90 34.43
CA VAL A 18 -1.62 33.73 34.16
C VAL A 18 -2.45 32.54 33.71
N LEU A 19 -3.65 32.33 34.29
CA LEU A 19 -4.60 31.32 33.86
C LEU A 19 -5.19 31.63 32.46
N PHE A 20 -5.41 32.93 32.15
CA PHE A 20 -5.83 33.36 30.81
C PHE A 20 -4.70 33.28 29.78
N SER A 21 -3.43 33.52 30.17
CA SER A 21 -2.29 33.34 29.26
C SER A 21 -1.88 31.89 29.07
N LEU A 22 -2.18 30.99 30.02
CA LEU A 22 -2.04 29.55 29.85
C LEU A 22 -3.20 28.90 29.06
N ALA A 23 -4.33 29.59 28.92
CA ALA A 23 -5.48 29.15 28.11
C ALA A 23 -5.39 29.58 26.63
N LEU A 24 -4.36 30.29 26.21
CA LEU A 24 -3.89 30.36 24.83
C LEU A 24 -3.04 29.10 24.50
N VAL A 25 -3.56 27.91 24.78
CA VAL A 25 -3.32 26.77 23.94
C VAL A 25 -3.80 27.25 22.56
N THR A 26 -2.88 27.48 21.66
CA THR A 26 -3.19 27.73 20.25
C THR A 26 -4.02 26.52 19.81
N MET A 27 -5.34 26.66 19.86
CA MET A 27 -6.25 25.72 19.19
C MET A 27 -5.77 25.73 17.75
N ALA A 28 -5.35 24.57 17.24
CA ALA A 28 -4.92 24.44 15.88
C ALA A 28 -6.06 24.94 15.00
N LYS A 29 -5.86 26.02 14.26
CA LYS A 29 -6.91 26.68 13.49
C LYS A 29 -7.43 25.71 12.44
N GLU A 30 -8.74 25.54 12.35
CA GLU A 30 -9.37 24.76 11.29
C GLU A 30 -8.99 25.34 9.92
N TYR A 31 -8.76 24.45 8.94
CA TYR A 31 -8.46 24.83 7.58
C TYR A 31 -9.64 25.61 6.94
N VAL A 32 -9.32 26.69 6.25
CA VAL A 32 -10.30 27.48 5.52
C VAL A 32 -10.25 27.13 4.03
N PRO A 33 -11.31 26.52 3.47
CA PRO A 33 -11.33 26.13 2.07
C PRO A 33 -10.98 27.29 1.10
N GLY A 34 -10.22 26.98 0.05
CA GLY A 34 -9.76 27.95 -0.94
C GLY A 34 -8.57 28.80 -0.52
N THR A 35 -7.98 28.55 0.66
CA THR A 35 -6.69 29.17 1.07
C THR A 35 -5.52 28.22 0.75
N PRO A 36 -4.25 28.69 0.70
CA PRO A 36 -3.11 27.80 0.59
C PRO A 36 -3.15 26.68 1.63
N LEU A 37 -2.93 25.44 1.18
CA LEU A 37 -3.00 24.24 2.00
C LEU A 37 -1.59 23.71 2.27
N LYS A 38 -1.25 23.51 3.54
CA LYS A 38 0.00 22.89 3.95
C LYS A 38 -0.21 21.45 4.41
N VAL A 39 0.51 20.51 3.80
CA VAL A 39 0.31 19.07 3.98
C VAL A 39 1.61 18.41 4.45
N GLY A 40 1.52 17.66 5.53
CA GLY A 40 2.63 16.87 6.08
C GLY A 40 2.49 15.39 5.70
N PHE A 41 3.61 14.77 5.30
CA PHE A 41 3.70 13.35 5.01
C PHE A 41 4.64 12.65 5.99
N ILE A 42 4.27 11.44 6.44
CA ILE A 42 5.12 10.60 7.29
C ILE A 42 5.36 9.27 6.58
N TYR A 43 6.63 9.00 6.28
CA TYR A 43 7.08 7.79 5.61
C TYR A 43 7.79 6.83 6.57
N VAL A 44 7.53 5.53 6.44
CA VAL A 44 8.13 4.48 7.27
C VAL A 44 9.58 4.21 6.89
N GLY A 45 9.93 4.29 5.62
CA GLY A 45 11.27 4.12 5.07
C GLY A 45 11.86 5.40 4.51
N PRO A 46 13.10 5.36 4.02
CA PRO A 46 13.72 6.47 3.31
C PRO A 46 13.10 6.65 1.92
N ILE A 47 13.02 7.89 1.42
CA ILE A 47 12.53 8.16 0.05
C ILE A 47 13.44 7.57 -1.04
N GLY A 48 14.61 7.11 -0.67
CA GLY A 48 15.57 6.42 -1.55
C GLY A 48 15.43 4.90 -1.58
N ASP A 49 14.40 4.29 -0.98
CA ASP A 49 14.18 2.85 -0.94
C ASP A 49 13.91 2.23 -2.32
N LEU A 50 13.48 3.03 -3.29
CA LEU A 50 13.04 2.63 -4.62
C LEU A 50 11.77 1.76 -4.61
N GLY A 51 11.09 1.69 -3.46
CA GLY A 51 9.88 0.94 -3.18
C GLY A 51 8.73 1.84 -2.71
N TRP A 52 8.20 1.54 -1.53
CA TRP A 52 6.99 2.16 -0.94
C TRP A 52 7.15 3.66 -0.69
N SER A 53 8.14 4.06 0.12
CA SER A 53 8.33 5.47 0.48
C SER A 53 8.70 6.32 -0.72
N ASN A 54 9.50 5.78 -1.65
CA ASN A 54 9.83 6.43 -2.92
C ASN A 54 8.56 6.68 -3.78
N ALA A 55 7.66 5.70 -3.88
CA ALA A 55 6.43 5.83 -4.66
C ALA A 55 5.50 6.90 -4.06
N HIS A 56 5.36 6.96 -2.74
CA HIS A 56 4.60 7.99 -2.04
C HIS A 56 5.20 9.38 -2.22
N ASP A 57 6.53 9.52 -2.13
CA ASP A 57 7.20 10.81 -2.29
C ASP A 57 7.11 11.35 -3.73
N LYS A 58 7.23 10.48 -4.73
CA LYS A 58 6.97 10.85 -6.14
C LYS A 58 5.56 11.41 -6.32
N ALA A 59 4.57 10.77 -5.74
CA ALA A 59 3.18 11.24 -5.79
C ALA A 59 2.99 12.58 -5.09
N ARG A 60 3.65 12.80 -3.94
CA ARG A 60 3.69 14.10 -3.24
C ARG A 60 4.23 15.19 -4.16
N ILE A 61 5.36 14.96 -4.81
CA ILE A 61 5.98 15.92 -5.75
C ILE A 61 5.04 16.24 -6.92
N ILE A 62 4.39 15.21 -7.51
CA ILE A 62 3.40 15.41 -8.59
C ILE A 62 2.24 16.31 -8.12
N CYS A 63 1.76 16.12 -6.89
CA CYS A 63 0.69 16.97 -6.34
C CYS A 63 1.15 18.41 -6.15
N GLU A 64 2.36 18.63 -5.64
CA GLU A 64 2.94 19.97 -5.43
C GLU A 64 3.17 20.69 -6.77
N ASP A 65 3.64 19.98 -7.79
CA ASP A 65 3.79 20.50 -9.15
C ASP A 65 2.44 20.81 -9.83
N THR A 66 1.38 20.07 -9.47
CA THR A 66 0.05 20.22 -10.07
C THR A 66 -0.76 21.35 -9.43
N PHE A 67 -0.65 21.54 -8.12
CA PHE A 67 -1.47 22.47 -7.37
C PHE A 67 -0.69 23.67 -6.84
N PRO A 68 -0.80 24.86 -7.46
CA PRO A 68 -0.05 26.07 -7.05
C PRO A 68 -0.42 26.61 -5.67
N TRP A 69 -1.47 26.08 -5.05
CA TRP A 69 -1.93 26.41 -3.70
C TRP A 69 -1.45 25.42 -2.64
N LEU A 70 -0.74 24.34 -3.03
CA LEU A 70 -0.27 23.28 -2.16
C LEU A 70 1.19 23.51 -1.77
N GLU A 71 1.48 23.44 -0.47
CA GLU A 71 2.82 23.32 0.12
C GLU A 71 2.93 21.97 0.83
N THR A 72 4.01 21.23 0.59
CA THR A 72 4.21 19.94 1.27
C THR A 72 5.50 19.91 2.08
N VAL A 73 5.47 19.17 3.18
CA VAL A 73 6.63 18.80 3.97
C VAL A 73 6.56 17.30 4.27
N TYR A 74 7.70 16.65 4.48
CA TYR A 74 7.72 15.24 4.81
C TYR A 74 8.74 14.90 5.90
N ILE A 75 8.52 13.78 6.57
CA ILE A 75 9.46 13.17 7.51
C ILE A 75 9.57 11.70 7.12
N GLU A 76 10.80 11.25 6.83
CA GLU A 76 11.10 9.89 6.39
C GLU A 76 11.73 9.05 7.50
N SER A 77 11.76 7.71 7.31
CA SER A 77 12.39 6.76 8.23
C SER A 77 11.82 6.82 9.65
N VAL A 78 10.50 7.01 9.73
CA VAL A 78 9.78 7.01 11.01
C VAL A 78 9.44 5.58 11.40
N ALA A 79 9.91 5.14 12.57
CA ALA A 79 9.56 3.83 13.08
C ALA A 79 8.07 3.77 13.46
N GLU A 80 7.42 2.65 13.13
CA GLU A 80 6.03 2.40 13.51
C GLU A 80 5.87 2.47 15.04
N GLY A 81 4.80 3.11 15.51
CA GLY A 81 4.57 3.43 16.91
C GLY A 81 5.20 4.75 17.40
N SER A 82 5.99 5.43 16.55
CA SER A 82 6.60 6.73 16.88
C SER A 82 5.95 7.91 16.15
N GLU A 83 5.04 7.65 15.22
CA GLU A 83 4.43 8.62 14.31
C GLU A 83 3.75 9.80 15.04
N GLY A 84 3.18 9.56 16.23
CA GLY A 84 2.52 10.60 17.02
C GLY A 84 3.41 11.80 17.34
N LEU A 85 4.70 11.58 17.61
CA LEU A 85 5.67 12.65 17.86
C LEU A 85 5.91 13.49 16.61
N TYR A 86 5.97 12.86 15.46
CA TYR A 86 6.22 13.52 14.17
C TYR A 86 4.96 14.21 13.64
N ILE A 87 3.76 13.68 13.93
CA ILE A 87 2.48 14.36 13.68
C ILE A 87 2.43 15.65 14.50
N ASP A 88 2.79 15.61 15.79
CA ASP A 88 2.87 16.80 16.64
C ASP A 88 3.80 17.85 16.03
N LYS A 89 4.99 17.44 15.55
CA LYS A 89 5.94 18.34 14.90
C LYS A 89 5.35 18.99 13.64
N LEU A 90 4.75 18.18 12.75
CA LEU A 90 4.14 18.68 11.51
C LEU A 90 3.03 19.70 11.78
N ILE A 91 2.22 19.50 12.83
CA ILE A 91 1.12 20.40 13.17
C ILE A 91 1.61 21.63 13.91
N MET A 92 2.46 21.47 14.95
CA MET A 92 2.79 22.53 15.88
C MET A 92 3.97 23.39 15.41
N GLU A 93 4.94 22.82 14.71
CA GLU A 93 6.13 23.52 14.25
C GLU A 93 6.02 23.93 12.79
N GLU A 94 5.56 23.00 11.92
CA GLU A 94 5.43 23.24 10.48
C GLU A 94 4.10 23.90 10.10
N GLY A 95 3.07 23.80 10.95
CA GLY A 95 1.76 24.41 10.71
C GLY A 95 0.91 23.68 9.68
N CYS A 96 1.08 22.36 9.52
CA CYS A 96 0.31 21.56 8.58
C CYS A 96 -1.18 21.57 8.92
N ASP A 97 -2.03 21.66 7.91
CA ASP A 97 -3.49 21.55 7.99
C ASP A 97 -3.97 20.11 7.79
N VAL A 98 -3.21 19.35 7.00
CA VAL A 98 -3.46 17.95 6.69
C VAL A 98 -2.21 17.14 6.99
N VAL A 99 -2.38 15.93 7.53
CA VAL A 99 -1.28 14.96 7.72
C VAL A 99 -1.66 13.63 7.09
N LEU A 100 -0.80 13.13 6.21
CA LEU A 100 -0.90 11.79 5.63
C LEU A 100 0.16 10.87 6.24
N THR A 101 -0.28 9.70 6.70
CA THR A 101 0.59 8.65 7.24
C THR A 101 0.53 7.43 6.34
N THR A 102 1.68 6.84 6.01
CA THR A 102 1.81 5.92 4.87
C THR A 102 2.15 4.47 5.26
N SER A 103 2.04 4.07 6.51
CA SER A 103 2.29 2.69 6.92
C SER A 103 1.18 2.12 7.77
N PHE A 104 0.91 0.81 7.62
CA PHE A 104 -0.10 0.10 8.41
C PHE A 104 0.08 0.29 9.92
N GLY A 105 1.31 0.20 10.41
CA GLY A 105 1.61 0.34 11.84
C GLY A 105 1.47 1.76 12.40
N PHE A 106 1.25 2.78 11.55
CA PHE A 106 0.92 4.14 12.00
C PHE A 106 -0.56 4.33 12.37
N MET A 107 -1.39 3.29 12.23
CA MET A 107 -2.85 3.40 12.36
C MET A 107 -3.29 3.92 13.73
N ASP A 108 -2.76 3.37 14.81
CA ASP A 108 -3.19 3.75 16.17
C ASP A 108 -2.70 5.13 16.57
N GLY A 109 -1.45 5.48 16.28
CA GLY A 109 -0.91 6.80 16.57
C GLY A 109 -1.56 7.89 15.73
N THR A 110 -1.94 7.60 14.48
CA THR A 110 -2.69 8.53 13.63
C THR A 110 -4.10 8.76 14.20
N LEU A 111 -4.82 7.71 14.62
CA LEU A 111 -6.12 7.84 15.26
C LEU A 111 -6.07 8.66 16.55
N ILE A 112 -5.07 8.40 17.42
CA ILE A 112 -4.86 9.16 18.66
C ILE A 112 -4.57 10.63 18.35
N SER A 113 -3.76 10.90 17.34
CA SER A 113 -3.43 12.26 16.89
C SER A 113 -4.66 12.98 16.28
N ALA A 114 -5.49 12.28 15.50
CA ALA A 114 -6.73 12.83 14.98
C ALA A 114 -7.70 13.23 16.09
N GLN A 115 -7.79 12.44 17.17
CA GLN A 115 -8.58 12.78 18.34
C GLN A 115 -8.00 13.98 19.12
N LYS A 116 -6.66 14.09 19.17
CA LYS A 116 -5.95 15.20 19.83
C LYS A 116 -6.09 16.53 19.08
N TYR A 117 -6.16 16.48 17.74
CA TYR A 117 -6.25 17.66 16.85
C TYR A 117 -7.56 17.62 16.03
N PRO A 118 -8.73 17.82 16.65
CA PRO A 118 -10.03 17.64 15.98
C PRO A 118 -10.28 18.62 14.82
N ASP A 119 -9.55 19.73 14.77
CA ASP A 119 -9.65 20.75 13.71
C ASP A 119 -8.66 20.52 12.55
N LYS A 120 -7.86 19.46 12.60
CA LYS A 120 -6.91 19.05 11.55
C LYS A 120 -7.44 17.84 10.78
N ILE A 121 -7.01 17.69 9.56
CA ILE A 121 -7.43 16.63 8.64
C ILE A 121 -6.36 15.55 8.55
N PHE A 122 -6.78 14.29 8.59
CA PHE A 122 -5.86 13.16 8.52
C PHE A 122 -6.29 12.17 7.43
N ALA A 123 -5.30 11.55 6.79
CA ALA A 123 -5.48 10.41 5.92
C ALA A 123 -4.45 9.32 6.26
N HIS A 124 -4.91 8.09 6.45
CA HIS A 124 -4.05 6.96 6.84
C HIS A 124 -4.10 5.85 5.79
N CYS A 125 -2.91 5.45 5.31
CA CYS A 125 -2.73 4.40 4.31
C CYS A 125 -2.79 3.00 4.94
N SER A 126 -3.41 2.04 4.23
CA SER A 126 -3.44 0.61 4.56
C SER A 126 -4.22 0.25 5.84
N GLY A 127 -4.73 1.23 6.59
CA GLY A 127 -5.51 0.99 7.81
C GLY A 127 -7.01 0.88 7.58
N PHE A 128 -7.76 0.68 8.68
CA PHE A 128 -9.22 0.58 8.67
C PHE A 128 -9.89 1.39 9.79
N LYS A 129 -9.10 2.04 10.67
CA LYS A 129 -9.65 2.89 11.75
C LYS A 129 -9.86 4.30 11.24
N ARG A 130 -11.06 4.83 11.44
CA ARG A 130 -11.48 6.16 10.98
C ARG A 130 -12.04 6.99 12.12
N ASN A 131 -12.12 8.31 11.91
CA ASN A 131 -12.66 9.31 12.83
C ASN A 131 -13.32 10.45 12.00
N PRO A 132 -14.14 11.33 12.55
CA PRO A 132 -14.71 12.45 11.77
C PRO A 132 -13.70 13.26 10.96
N ASN A 133 -12.46 13.36 11.42
CA ASN A 133 -11.36 14.06 10.74
C ASN A 133 -10.26 13.12 10.21
N LEU A 134 -10.48 11.80 10.16
CA LEU A 134 -9.54 10.80 9.68
C LEU A 134 -10.19 9.87 8.68
N MET A 135 -9.73 9.87 7.44
CA MET A 135 -10.07 8.90 6.42
C MET A 135 -9.01 7.79 6.30
N THR A 136 -9.37 6.71 5.62
CA THR A 136 -8.42 5.68 5.18
C THR A 136 -8.29 5.65 3.67
N TYR A 137 -7.12 5.24 3.16
CA TYR A 137 -6.90 5.05 1.74
C TYR A 137 -5.95 3.89 1.47
N MET A 138 -6.12 3.26 0.32
CA MET A 138 -5.23 2.23 -0.22
C MET A 138 -5.32 2.20 -1.75
N ALA A 139 -4.18 2.25 -2.42
CA ALA A 139 -4.01 1.79 -3.79
C ALA A 139 -3.54 0.33 -3.71
N ASP A 140 -4.47 -0.61 -3.89
CA ASP A 140 -4.18 -2.02 -3.58
C ASP A 140 -3.75 -2.83 -4.79
N PHE A 141 -2.75 -3.68 -4.60
CA PHE A 141 -2.07 -4.40 -5.67
C PHE A 141 -2.55 -5.85 -5.87
N TYR A 142 -3.47 -6.37 -5.05
CA TYR A 142 -3.83 -7.79 -5.10
C TYR A 142 -4.31 -8.25 -6.48
N GLN A 143 -4.98 -7.38 -7.24
CA GLN A 143 -5.40 -7.69 -8.60
C GLN A 143 -4.20 -7.91 -9.54
N ILE A 144 -3.15 -7.11 -9.39
CA ILE A 144 -1.93 -7.25 -10.20
C ILE A 144 -1.11 -8.45 -9.71
N TYR A 145 -1.08 -8.73 -8.41
CA TYR A 145 -0.45 -9.95 -7.90
C TYR A 145 -1.09 -11.21 -8.47
N TYR A 146 -2.41 -11.23 -8.64
CA TYR A 146 -3.07 -12.33 -9.34
C TYR A 146 -2.59 -12.46 -10.80
N LEU A 147 -2.51 -11.34 -11.54
CA LEU A 147 -2.02 -11.35 -12.93
C LEU A 147 -0.58 -11.86 -13.02
N ASN A 148 0.28 -11.40 -12.12
CA ASN A 148 1.66 -11.88 -12.03
C ASN A 148 1.71 -13.36 -11.59
N GLY A 149 0.77 -13.81 -10.78
CA GLY A 149 0.59 -15.19 -10.41
C GLY A 149 0.25 -16.09 -11.61
N LEU A 150 -0.64 -15.65 -12.51
CA LEU A 150 -0.92 -16.36 -13.78
C LEU A 150 0.36 -16.56 -14.60
N ILE A 151 1.17 -15.51 -14.70
CA ILE A 151 2.45 -15.54 -15.42
C ILE A 151 3.43 -16.48 -14.70
N ALA A 152 3.56 -16.36 -13.38
CA ALA A 152 4.49 -17.13 -12.57
C ALA A 152 4.21 -18.65 -12.66
N GLY A 153 2.93 -19.04 -12.58
CA GLY A 153 2.54 -20.44 -12.73
C GLY A 153 2.86 -20.98 -14.12
N ALA A 154 2.72 -20.17 -15.18
CA ALA A 154 3.12 -20.55 -16.52
C ALA A 154 4.64 -20.69 -16.68
N LEU A 155 5.44 -19.83 -16.04
CA LEU A 155 6.89 -19.80 -16.20
C LEU A 155 7.63 -20.81 -15.33
N THR A 156 7.09 -21.18 -14.15
CA THR A 156 7.77 -22.14 -13.26
C THR A 156 8.01 -23.51 -13.92
N LYS A 157 9.23 -23.99 -13.82
CA LYS A 157 9.69 -25.30 -14.28
C LYS A 157 9.74 -26.32 -13.14
N THR A 158 9.98 -25.84 -11.92
CA THR A 158 10.10 -26.67 -10.71
C THR A 158 8.78 -26.89 -9.99
N ASN A 159 7.70 -26.19 -10.35
CA ASN A 159 6.44 -26.02 -9.62
C ASN A 159 6.59 -25.33 -8.27
N LYS A 160 7.69 -24.61 -8.04
CA LYS A 160 7.93 -23.85 -6.82
C LYS A 160 8.18 -22.40 -7.17
N THR A 161 7.27 -21.53 -6.79
CA THR A 161 7.45 -20.08 -6.86
C THR A 161 7.79 -19.55 -5.49
N ALA A 162 8.51 -18.44 -5.44
CA ALA A 162 8.92 -17.77 -4.22
C ALA A 162 8.05 -16.56 -3.93
N TYR A 163 7.74 -16.32 -2.66
CA TYR A 163 7.20 -15.06 -2.20
C TYR A 163 7.93 -14.60 -0.93
N ILE A 164 8.58 -13.43 -0.99
CA ILE A 164 9.23 -12.83 0.16
C ILE A 164 8.34 -11.68 0.67
N GLY A 165 7.86 -11.81 1.91
CA GLY A 165 7.03 -10.80 2.56
C GLY A 165 7.77 -10.02 3.64
N ALA A 166 7.50 -8.72 3.77
CA ALA A 166 8.06 -7.91 4.84
C ALA A 166 7.44 -8.32 6.19
N PHE A 167 6.14 -8.17 6.37
CA PHE A 167 5.44 -8.52 7.60
C PHE A 167 4.15 -9.32 7.31
N PRO A 168 3.75 -10.24 8.20
CA PRO A 168 2.54 -11.06 8.03
C PRO A 168 1.24 -10.28 8.36
N ILE A 169 1.10 -9.08 7.82
CA ILE A 169 -0.11 -8.25 7.95
C ILE A 169 -1.14 -8.59 6.87
N PRO A 170 -2.42 -8.23 7.05
CA PRO A 170 -3.48 -8.55 6.09
C PRO A 170 -3.20 -8.08 4.65
N GLU A 171 -2.55 -6.92 4.47
CA GLU A 171 -2.14 -6.42 3.16
C GLU A 171 -1.23 -7.41 2.42
N VAL A 172 -0.12 -7.81 3.05
CA VAL A 172 0.86 -8.73 2.44
C VAL A 172 0.26 -10.12 2.24
N LYS A 173 -0.56 -10.59 3.21
CA LYS A 173 -1.29 -11.85 3.10
C LYS A 173 -2.26 -11.86 1.93
N ARG A 174 -2.97 -10.77 1.68
CA ARG A 174 -3.88 -10.59 0.54
C ARG A 174 -3.14 -10.60 -0.80
N HIS A 175 -2.03 -9.88 -0.90
CA HIS A 175 -1.19 -9.86 -2.10
C HIS A 175 -0.67 -11.26 -2.43
N MET A 176 -0.11 -11.93 -1.44
CA MET A 176 0.38 -13.31 -1.55
C MET A 176 -0.73 -14.30 -1.90
N GLY A 177 -1.91 -14.16 -1.28
CA GLY A 177 -3.08 -14.99 -1.56
C GLY A 177 -3.53 -14.85 -3.01
N ALA A 178 -3.64 -13.61 -3.52
CA ALA A 178 -4.00 -13.36 -4.92
C ALA A 178 -2.95 -13.91 -5.90
N PHE A 179 -1.67 -13.77 -5.58
CA PHE A 179 -0.59 -14.38 -6.36
C PHE A 179 -0.73 -15.91 -6.41
N ALA A 180 -1.01 -16.57 -5.27
CA ALA A 180 -1.20 -18.02 -5.20
C ALA A 180 -2.42 -18.48 -6.00
N VAL A 181 -3.54 -17.74 -5.97
CA VAL A 181 -4.70 -18.02 -6.83
C VAL A 181 -4.28 -18.03 -8.30
N GLY A 182 -3.57 -17.01 -8.77
CA GLY A 182 -3.10 -16.93 -10.16
C GLY A 182 -2.12 -18.04 -10.52
N VAL A 183 -1.16 -18.36 -9.65
CA VAL A 183 -0.20 -19.46 -9.85
C VAL A 183 -0.95 -20.79 -10.04
N ARG A 184 -1.92 -21.08 -9.18
CA ARG A 184 -2.69 -22.33 -9.19
C ARG A 184 -3.65 -22.42 -10.38
N GLU A 185 -4.15 -21.31 -10.89
CA GLU A 185 -5.02 -21.28 -12.08
C GLU A 185 -4.27 -21.75 -13.33
N THR A 186 -3.02 -21.35 -13.51
CA THR A 186 -2.21 -21.76 -14.68
C THR A 186 -1.38 -23.02 -14.45
N LYS A 187 -1.06 -23.31 -13.20
CA LYS A 187 -0.27 -24.49 -12.79
C LYS A 187 -0.84 -25.13 -11.51
N PRO A 188 -1.91 -25.95 -11.59
CA PRO A 188 -2.64 -26.47 -10.43
C PRO A 188 -1.80 -27.20 -9.36
N LYS A 189 -0.59 -27.65 -9.67
CA LYS A 189 0.31 -28.34 -8.74
C LYS A 189 1.46 -27.48 -8.24
N ALA A 190 1.56 -26.22 -8.70
CA ALA A 190 2.60 -25.34 -8.24
C ALA A 190 2.32 -24.83 -6.83
N GLU A 191 3.37 -24.57 -6.10
CA GLU A 191 3.39 -24.06 -4.72
C GLU A 191 4.01 -22.69 -4.67
N VAL A 192 3.56 -21.86 -3.73
CA VAL A 192 4.13 -20.57 -3.39
C VAL A 192 4.86 -20.71 -2.06
N HIS A 193 6.18 -20.75 -2.10
CA HIS A 193 7.03 -20.89 -0.93
C HIS A 193 7.31 -19.52 -0.33
N VAL A 194 7.01 -19.37 0.97
CA VAL A 194 7.00 -18.08 1.67
C VAL A 194 8.16 -17.95 2.63
N ARG A 195 8.77 -16.76 2.66
CA ARG A 195 9.65 -16.31 3.73
C ARG A 195 9.29 -14.90 4.17
N TRP A 196 9.29 -14.66 5.49
CA TRP A 196 9.12 -13.36 6.11
C TRP A 196 10.48 -12.81 6.51
N ILE A 197 10.71 -11.50 6.24
CA ILE A 197 11.96 -10.83 6.64
C ILE A 197 11.80 -9.92 7.86
N TYR A 198 10.56 -9.61 8.26
CA TYR A 198 10.20 -8.76 9.39
C TYR A 198 10.81 -7.34 9.35
N GLU A 199 11.05 -6.84 8.17
CA GLU A 199 11.51 -5.49 7.87
C GLU A 199 10.87 -5.00 6.58
N TRP A 200 10.46 -3.71 6.52
CA TRP A 200 9.95 -3.12 5.27
C TRP A 200 11.07 -2.89 4.26
N PHE A 201 12.22 -2.38 4.73
CA PHE A 201 13.38 -2.09 3.91
C PHE A 201 14.63 -2.72 4.51
N SER A 202 15.07 -3.82 3.95
CA SER A 202 16.30 -4.52 4.37
C SER A 202 16.92 -5.30 3.19
N PRO A 203 17.77 -4.66 2.37
CA PRO A 203 18.44 -5.34 1.27
C PRO A 203 19.20 -6.61 1.69
N THR A 204 19.76 -6.63 2.90
CA THR A 204 20.47 -7.81 3.42
C THR A 204 19.52 -8.98 3.68
N ALA A 205 18.42 -8.74 4.44
CA ALA A 205 17.46 -9.79 4.75
C ALA A 205 16.71 -10.26 3.48
N ALA A 206 16.40 -9.35 2.55
CA ALA A 206 15.80 -9.66 1.25
C ALA A 206 16.70 -10.58 0.43
N LYS A 207 18.02 -10.29 0.36
CA LYS A 207 19.00 -11.13 -0.32
C LYS A 207 19.08 -12.54 0.31
N GLU A 208 19.22 -12.63 1.61
CA GLU A 208 19.30 -13.92 2.33
C GLU A 208 18.04 -14.76 2.11
N ALA A 209 16.85 -14.14 2.16
CA ALA A 209 15.59 -14.82 1.90
C ALA A 209 15.49 -15.33 0.45
N ALA A 210 15.89 -14.52 -0.53
CA ALA A 210 15.89 -14.90 -1.93
C ALA A 210 16.87 -16.06 -2.21
N GLU A 211 18.11 -15.98 -1.71
CA GLU A 211 19.11 -17.05 -1.85
C GLU A 211 18.65 -18.36 -1.20
N ALA A 212 17.98 -18.30 -0.05
CA ALA A 212 17.43 -19.48 0.60
C ALA A 212 16.30 -20.13 -0.21
N LEU A 213 15.39 -19.34 -0.80
CA LEU A 213 14.31 -19.86 -1.64
C LEU A 213 14.85 -20.42 -2.97
N ILE A 214 15.91 -19.85 -3.53
CA ILE A 214 16.63 -20.42 -4.68
C ILE A 214 17.21 -21.81 -4.31
N ALA A 215 17.83 -21.91 -3.14
CA ALA A 215 18.37 -23.20 -2.66
C ALA A 215 17.28 -24.24 -2.41
N ASP A 216 16.07 -23.82 -2.01
CA ASP A 216 14.87 -24.66 -1.86
C ASP A 216 14.25 -25.06 -3.22
N GLY A 217 14.78 -24.56 -4.34
CA GLY A 217 14.40 -24.89 -5.71
C GLY A 217 13.28 -24.01 -6.29
N CYS A 218 13.02 -22.85 -5.70
CA CYS A 218 12.12 -21.86 -6.30
C CYS A 218 12.77 -21.22 -7.53
N ASP A 219 11.99 -21.03 -8.59
CA ASP A 219 12.49 -20.56 -9.88
C ASP A 219 11.75 -19.36 -10.48
N VAL A 220 10.75 -18.79 -9.76
CA VAL A 220 10.05 -17.54 -10.11
C VAL A 220 9.79 -16.75 -8.83
N PHE A 221 10.03 -15.43 -8.83
CA PHE A 221 10.08 -14.61 -7.62
C PHE A 221 9.07 -13.47 -7.62
N ALA A 222 8.26 -13.39 -6.56
CA ALA A 222 7.44 -12.24 -6.18
C ALA A 222 7.73 -11.83 -4.74
N PHE A 223 7.41 -10.60 -4.37
CA PHE A 223 7.70 -10.10 -3.03
C PHE A 223 6.84 -8.89 -2.67
N THR A 224 6.85 -8.56 -1.38
CA THR A 224 6.31 -7.32 -0.79
C THR A 224 7.32 -6.82 0.23
N GLU A 225 8.34 -6.12 -0.22
CA GLU A 225 9.36 -5.40 0.55
C GLU A 225 9.90 -4.23 -0.29
N ASP A 226 10.58 -3.27 0.34
CA ASP A 226 10.80 -1.95 -0.23
C ASP A 226 12.20 -1.79 -0.89
N SER A 227 12.70 -2.83 -1.56
CA SER A 227 13.97 -2.72 -2.29
C SER A 227 13.98 -3.51 -3.60
N PRO A 228 14.85 -3.16 -4.57
CA PRO A 228 15.00 -3.93 -5.79
C PRO A 228 15.88 -5.18 -5.60
N THR A 229 16.29 -5.51 -4.38
CA THR A 229 17.29 -6.56 -4.10
C THR A 229 16.84 -7.92 -4.63
N ILE A 230 15.56 -8.27 -4.47
CA ILE A 230 15.06 -9.59 -4.89
C ILE A 230 15.11 -9.74 -6.41
N VAL A 231 14.75 -8.71 -7.18
CA VAL A 231 14.85 -8.75 -8.64
C VAL A 231 16.29 -8.81 -9.11
N GLN A 232 17.24 -8.19 -8.40
CA GLN A 232 18.66 -8.27 -8.69
C GLN A 232 19.21 -9.68 -8.43
N VAL A 233 18.92 -10.25 -7.25
CA VAL A 233 19.36 -11.61 -6.89
C VAL A 233 18.78 -12.66 -7.82
N ALA A 234 17.49 -12.58 -8.15
CA ALA A 234 16.84 -13.48 -9.10
C ALA A 234 17.50 -13.36 -10.48
N GLY A 235 17.72 -12.13 -10.97
CA GLY A 235 18.35 -11.86 -12.25
C GLY A 235 19.80 -12.36 -12.35
N GLU A 236 20.61 -12.23 -11.30
CA GLU A 236 21.97 -12.81 -11.22
C GLU A 236 21.97 -14.35 -11.39
N LYS A 237 20.86 -14.99 -11.08
CA LYS A 237 20.67 -16.45 -11.22
C LYS A 237 19.90 -16.84 -12.50
N GLY A 238 19.54 -15.87 -13.34
CA GLY A 238 18.79 -16.12 -14.56
C GLY A 238 17.33 -16.52 -14.29
N LEU A 239 16.73 -16.03 -13.19
CA LEU A 239 15.39 -16.40 -12.76
C LEU A 239 14.40 -15.24 -12.94
N PRO A 240 13.19 -15.50 -13.49
CA PRO A 240 12.17 -14.49 -13.66
C PRO A 240 11.64 -13.97 -12.32
N SER A 241 11.35 -12.67 -12.29
CA SER A 241 10.84 -11.96 -11.12
C SER A 241 9.85 -10.86 -11.48
N PHE A 242 9.12 -10.36 -10.49
CA PHE A 242 8.15 -9.29 -10.63
C PHE A 242 8.57 -8.10 -9.77
N GLY A 243 8.55 -6.88 -10.35
CA GLY A 243 8.81 -5.66 -9.61
C GLY A 243 7.69 -5.32 -8.62
N HIS A 244 7.97 -4.49 -7.63
CA HIS A 244 7.01 -4.09 -6.61
C HIS A 244 7.08 -2.60 -6.31
N TYR A 245 5.91 -1.93 -6.19
CA TYR A 245 5.62 -0.52 -5.94
C TYR A 245 6.16 0.47 -7.00
N SER A 246 7.35 0.23 -7.52
CA SER A 246 8.03 1.09 -8.48
C SER A 246 8.47 0.30 -9.71
N PRO A 247 8.72 0.97 -10.87
CA PRO A 247 9.30 0.33 -12.03
C PRO A 247 10.65 -0.29 -11.70
N MET A 248 10.79 -1.61 -11.88
CA MET A 248 12.03 -2.32 -11.53
C MET A 248 12.74 -2.96 -12.74
N TYR A 249 12.25 -2.72 -13.97
CA TYR A 249 12.84 -3.27 -15.20
C TYR A 249 14.36 -3.06 -15.29
N ASP A 250 14.83 -1.85 -14.99
CA ASP A 250 16.23 -1.47 -15.20
C ASP A 250 17.21 -2.15 -14.23
N PHE A 251 16.71 -2.76 -13.14
CA PHE A 251 17.55 -3.54 -12.22
C PHE A 251 17.89 -4.93 -12.72
N SER A 252 17.07 -5.49 -13.62
CA SER A 252 17.31 -6.78 -14.25
C SER A 252 16.50 -6.92 -15.55
N PRO A 253 16.89 -6.23 -16.64
CA PRO A 253 16.07 -6.10 -17.86
C PRO A 253 15.71 -7.43 -18.54
N GLU A 254 16.54 -8.47 -18.39
CA GLU A 254 16.27 -9.78 -18.97
C GLU A 254 15.30 -10.62 -18.12
N TYR A 255 15.19 -10.35 -16.80
CA TYR A 255 14.51 -11.24 -15.86
C TYR A 255 13.36 -10.60 -15.10
N VAL A 256 13.17 -9.28 -15.15
CA VAL A 256 11.94 -8.65 -14.67
C VAL A 256 10.86 -8.81 -15.71
N VAL A 257 9.86 -9.67 -15.40
CA VAL A 257 8.80 -10.06 -16.34
C VAL A 257 7.69 -9.02 -16.41
N SER A 258 7.25 -8.55 -15.26
CA SER A 258 6.20 -7.56 -15.03
C SER A 258 6.36 -7.02 -13.61
N GLY A 259 5.30 -6.43 -13.04
CA GLY A 259 5.32 -5.95 -11.67
C GLY A 259 4.08 -5.13 -11.34
N GLN A 260 4.13 -4.49 -10.18
CA GLN A 260 3.12 -3.56 -9.70
C GLN A 260 3.73 -2.16 -9.59
N ILE A 261 3.07 -1.17 -10.19
CA ILE A 261 3.47 0.23 -10.14
C ILE A 261 2.36 0.98 -9.40
N ALA A 262 2.75 1.71 -8.36
CA ALA A 262 1.84 2.54 -7.58
C ALA A 262 1.67 3.91 -8.24
N HIS A 263 0.42 4.39 -8.27
CA HIS A 263 0.02 5.72 -8.70
C HIS A 263 -0.69 6.44 -7.55
N TRP A 264 0.04 6.65 -6.43
CA TRP A 264 -0.49 7.33 -5.25
C TRP A 264 -0.98 8.75 -5.56
N GLU A 265 -0.45 9.38 -6.60
CA GLU A 265 -0.92 10.68 -7.09
C GLU A 265 -2.40 10.66 -7.47
N ALA A 266 -2.95 9.55 -7.95
CA ALA A 266 -4.38 9.44 -8.23
C ALA A 266 -5.21 9.70 -6.95
N VAL A 267 -4.83 9.07 -5.84
CA VAL A 267 -5.45 9.26 -4.52
C VAL A 267 -5.23 10.67 -4.00
N TYR A 268 -3.99 11.15 -4.03
CA TYR A 268 -3.61 12.42 -3.42
C TYR A 268 -4.21 13.61 -4.15
N LEU A 269 -4.20 13.62 -5.48
CA LEU A 269 -4.79 14.69 -6.29
C LEU A 269 -6.30 14.82 -6.00
N ASP A 270 -7.03 13.71 -5.96
CA ASP A 270 -8.47 13.72 -5.69
C ASP A 270 -8.76 14.17 -4.24
N PHE A 271 -8.06 13.59 -3.26
CA PHE A 271 -8.26 13.91 -1.85
C PHE A 271 -7.95 15.38 -1.54
N LEU A 272 -6.76 15.85 -1.93
CA LEU A 272 -6.30 17.21 -1.63
C LEU A 272 -7.14 18.27 -2.36
N ALA A 273 -7.59 18.00 -3.60
CA ALA A 273 -8.51 18.88 -4.31
C ALA A 273 -9.85 19.00 -3.59
N LYS A 274 -10.38 17.90 -3.03
CA LYS A 274 -11.64 17.90 -2.23
C LYS A 274 -11.48 18.62 -0.90
N VAL A 275 -10.32 18.52 -0.24
CA VAL A 275 -10.01 19.32 0.95
C VAL A 275 -9.95 20.80 0.59
N TYR A 276 -9.20 21.17 -0.45
CA TYR A 276 -9.10 22.56 -0.90
C TYR A 276 -10.44 23.16 -1.25
N ALA A 277 -11.31 22.40 -1.90
CA ALA A 277 -12.67 22.83 -2.27
C ALA A 277 -13.65 22.84 -1.07
N GLY A 278 -13.27 22.36 0.11
CA GLY A 278 -14.15 22.24 1.27
C GLY A 278 -15.18 21.10 1.20
N ALA A 279 -15.03 20.17 0.25
CA ALA A 279 -15.85 18.97 0.19
C ALA A 279 -15.48 17.98 1.30
N TYR A 280 -14.21 17.92 1.64
CA TYR A 280 -13.67 17.19 2.79
C TYR A 280 -13.17 18.17 3.84
N THR A 281 -13.59 17.95 5.08
CA THR A 281 -13.32 18.80 6.24
C THR A 281 -12.92 17.93 7.43
N ALA A 282 -12.52 18.54 8.53
CA ALA A 282 -12.25 17.85 9.79
C ALA A 282 -13.50 17.17 10.44
N HIS A 283 -14.65 17.19 9.78
CA HIS A 283 -15.91 16.73 10.40
C HIS A 283 -16.71 15.70 9.57
N ASN A 284 -16.23 15.31 8.37
CA ASN A 284 -17.01 14.45 7.47
C ASN A 284 -16.22 13.30 6.83
N LEU A 285 -15.11 12.86 7.46
CA LEU A 285 -14.25 11.82 6.90
C LEU A 285 -14.49 10.41 7.47
N ALA A 286 -15.35 10.25 8.49
CA ALA A 286 -15.55 8.96 9.17
C ALA A 286 -15.95 7.81 8.23
N ASP A 287 -16.67 8.11 7.16
CA ASP A 287 -17.13 7.12 6.17
C ASP A 287 -16.32 7.18 4.85
N VAL A 288 -15.23 7.94 4.80
CA VAL A 288 -14.37 8.05 3.60
C VAL A 288 -13.30 6.99 3.64
N ASP A 289 -13.36 6.07 2.67
CA ASP A 289 -12.41 4.99 2.47
C ASP A 289 -12.09 4.85 0.98
N TYR A 290 -10.88 5.18 0.59
CA TYR A 290 -10.42 5.03 -0.79
C TYR A 290 -9.79 3.65 -0.95
N TRP A 291 -10.60 2.70 -1.43
CA TRP A 291 -10.12 1.40 -1.85
C TRP A 291 -10.01 1.40 -3.37
N TRP A 292 -8.85 1.91 -3.86
CA TRP A 292 -8.64 2.15 -5.28
C TRP A 292 -7.72 1.09 -5.90
N LEU A 293 -8.08 0.65 -7.09
CA LEU A 293 -7.52 -0.49 -7.78
C LEU A 293 -7.17 -0.11 -9.24
N LEU A 294 -7.09 -1.10 -10.12
CA LEU A 294 -6.85 -0.92 -11.56
C LEU A 294 -7.89 -0.01 -12.24
N LYS A 295 -9.17 -0.16 -11.88
CA LYS A 295 -10.25 0.65 -12.47
C LYS A 295 -10.18 2.13 -12.12
N GLU A 296 -9.66 2.48 -10.95
CA GLU A 296 -9.39 3.87 -10.56
C GLU A 296 -8.03 4.37 -11.04
N LYS A 297 -7.24 3.52 -11.71
CA LYS A 297 -5.87 3.82 -12.16
C LYS A 297 -4.93 4.22 -11.03
N ALA A 298 -5.19 3.75 -9.82
CA ALA A 298 -4.32 3.95 -8.68
C ALA A 298 -3.13 2.98 -8.68
N VAL A 299 -3.24 1.91 -9.47
CA VAL A 299 -2.17 0.93 -9.68
C VAL A 299 -2.08 0.56 -11.16
N GLU A 300 -0.90 0.20 -11.62
CA GLU A 300 -0.61 -0.24 -13.00
C GLU A 300 0.17 -1.55 -12.98
N MET A 301 -0.19 -2.49 -13.87
CA MET A 301 0.60 -3.68 -14.14
C MET A 301 1.75 -3.30 -15.09
N GLY A 302 2.99 -3.67 -14.75
CA GLY A 302 4.10 -3.49 -15.67
C GLY A 302 5.48 -3.68 -15.05
N ALA A 303 6.44 -4.08 -15.87
CA ALA A 303 7.87 -4.06 -15.53
C ALA A 303 8.40 -2.61 -15.44
N LYS A 304 7.82 -1.73 -16.24
CA LYS A 304 7.93 -0.25 -16.22
C LYS A 304 6.73 0.37 -16.93
N PRO A 305 6.49 1.67 -16.79
CA PRO A 305 5.37 2.35 -17.47
C PRO A 305 5.33 2.03 -18.98
N GLY A 306 4.16 1.61 -19.46
CA GLY A 306 3.94 1.23 -20.84
C GLY A 306 4.51 -0.14 -21.27
N MET A 307 5.10 -0.91 -20.36
CA MET A 307 5.57 -2.27 -20.59
C MET A 307 4.86 -3.23 -19.65
N LEU A 308 3.67 -3.70 -20.00
CA LEU A 308 2.85 -4.60 -19.20
C LEU A 308 3.56 -5.91 -18.89
N ILE A 309 4.09 -6.55 -19.91
CA ILE A 309 4.90 -7.77 -19.83
C ILE A 309 6.20 -7.50 -20.61
N ASN A 310 7.31 -7.95 -20.08
CA ASN A 310 8.59 -7.90 -20.77
C ASN A 310 8.51 -8.72 -22.08
N PRO A 311 8.81 -8.11 -23.25
CA PRO A 311 8.70 -8.78 -24.54
C PRO A 311 9.48 -10.10 -24.63
N ALA A 312 10.53 -10.27 -23.84
CA ALA A 312 11.30 -11.52 -23.79
C ALA A 312 10.48 -12.76 -23.37
N TYR A 313 9.33 -12.54 -22.70
CA TYR A 313 8.48 -13.63 -22.20
C TYR A 313 7.17 -13.79 -22.99
N GLU A 314 6.84 -12.83 -23.86
CA GLU A 314 5.53 -12.84 -24.54
C GLU A 314 5.30 -14.10 -25.39
N ASP A 315 6.29 -14.52 -26.18
CA ASP A 315 6.13 -15.69 -27.07
C ASP A 315 5.93 -16.97 -26.26
N GLU A 316 6.71 -17.15 -25.18
CA GLU A 316 6.52 -18.31 -24.29
C GLU A 316 5.11 -18.30 -23.66
N LEU A 317 4.60 -17.16 -23.22
CA LEU A 317 3.26 -17.04 -22.63
C LEU A 317 2.13 -17.23 -23.67
N LYS A 318 2.36 -16.84 -24.94
CA LYS A 318 1.42 -17.08 -26.06
C LYS A 318 1.35 -18.56 -26.44
N GLU A 319 2.44 -19.30 -26.32
CA GLU A 319 2.49 -20.73 -26.60
C GLU A 319 1.81 -21.58 -25.50
N LYS A 320 1.95 -21.18 -24.22
CA LYS A 320 1.37 -21.91 -23.09
C LYS A 320 -0.14 -21.71 -23.04
N LYS A 321 -0.87 -22.84 -22.99
CA LYS A 321 -2.34 -22.86 -22.97
C LYS A 321 -2.85 -23.36 -21.62
N VAL A 322 -3.96 -22.78 -21.20
CA VAL A 322 -4.72 -23.14 -19.99
C VAL A 322 -6.19 -23.27 -20.35
N ASN A 323 -6.93 -24.10 -19.65
CA ASN A 323 -8.37 -24.21 -19.80
C ASN A 323 -9.08 -23.40 -18.73
N ASP A 324 -9.46 -22.16 -19.09
CA ASP A 324 -10.27 -21.31 -18.22
C ASP A 324 -11.74 -21.78 -18.23
N PRO A 325 -12.41 -21.84 -17.06
CA PRO A 325 -13.81 -22.35 -16.99
C PRO A 325 -14.82 -21.55 -17.82
N VAL A 326 -14.55 -20.26 -18.05
CA VAL A 326 -15.44 -19.32 -18.76
C VAL A 326 -14.99 -19.07 -20.20
N LEU A 327 -13.67 -18.88 -20.39
CA LEU A 327 -13.08 -18.50 -21.68
C LEU A 327 -12.67 -19.73 -22.53
N GLY A 328 -12.67 -20.93 -21.94
CA GLY A 328 -12.21 -22.15 -22.61
C GLY A 328 -10.67 -22.19 -22.77
N MET A 329 -10.19 -22.88 -23.81
CA MET A 329 -8.74 -23.01 -24.06
C MET A 329 -8.17 -21.72 -24.57
N ILE A 330 -7.31 -21.08 -23.77
CA ILE A 330 -6.75 -19.75 -24.02
C ILE A 330 -5.24 -19.75 -23.76
N SER A 331 -4.47 -18.86 -24.40
CA SER A 331 -3.07 -18.66 -24.04
C SER A 331 -2.95 -17.94 -22.69
N VAL A 332 -1.87 -18.17 -21.95
CA VAL A 332 -1.65 -17.46 -20.69
C VAL A 332 -1.51 -15.96 -20.94
N TYR A 333 -0.85 -15.56 -22.03
CA TYR A 333 -0.79 -14.16 -22.44
C TYR A 333 -2.19 -13.54 -22.61
N ASP A 334 -3.04 -14.17 -23.42
CA ASP A 334 -4.40 -13.67 -23.66
C ASP A 334 -5.28 -13.71 -22.41
N LEU A 335 -5.10 -14.72 -21.53
CA LEU A 335 -5.79 -14.78 -20.25
C LEU A 335 -5.41 -13.58 -19.35
N VAL A 336 -4.12 -13.29 -19.21
CA VAL A 336 -3.63 -12.14 -18.44
C VAL A 336 -4.22 -10.84 -18.99
N MET A 337 -4.16 -10.62 -20.31
CA MET A 337 -4.72 -9.43 -20.96
C MET A 337 -6.23 -9.33 -20.75
N LYS A 338 -6.96 -10.46 -20.84
CA LYS A 338 -8.41 -10.48 -20.61
C LYS A 338 -8.78 -10.20 -19.16
N ARG A 339 -8.05 -10.75 -18.19
CA ARG A 339 -8.26 -10.48 -16.77
C ARG A 339 -7.91 -9.02 -16.41
N LEU A 340 -6.84 -8.49 -16.99
CA LEU A 340 -6.48 -7.06 -16.82
C LEU A 340 -7.62 -6.17 -17.34
N GLU A 341 -8.16 -6.45 -18.54
CA GLU A 341 -9.32 -5.74 -19.09
C GLU A 341 -10.52 -5.80 -18.13
N GLN A 342 -10.87 -6.99 -17.67
CA GLN A 342 -12.02 -7.22 -16.78
C GLN A 342 -11.91 -6.50 -15.43
N MET A 343 -10.70 -6.37 -14.88
CA MET A 343 -10.47 -5.66 -13.61
C MET A 343 -10.31 -4.15 -13.79
N SER A 344 -9.96 -3.68 -15.00
CA SER A 344 -9.82 -2.25 -15.30
C SER A 344 -11.13 -1.60 -15.77
N ASP A 345 -12.10 -2.37 -16.26
CA ASP A 345 -13.40 -1.86 -16.73
C ASP A 345 -14.44 -1.90 -15.60
N PRO A 346 -14.98 -0.74 -15.17
CA PRO A 346 -15.98 -0.68 -14.11
C PRO A 346 -17.30 -1.38 -14.46
N SER A 347 -17.57 -1.69 -15.74
CA SER A 347 -18.76 -2.43 -16.18
C SER A 347 -18.60 -3.95 -16.08
N MET A 348 -17.37 -4.45 -15.91
CA MET A 348 -17.06 -5.87 -15.77
C MET A 348 -16.89 -6.27 -14.31
N VAL A 349 -17.26 -7.52 -14.00
CA VAL A 349 -17.18 -8.04 -12.63
C VAL A 349 -16.30 -9.27 -12.63
N PHE A 350 -15.01 -9.05 -12.42
CA PHE A 350 -14.06 -10.11 -12.11
C PHE A 350 -13.20 -9.69 -10.91
N ASP A 351 -12.96 -10.63 -10.02
CA ASP A 351 -12.07 -10.42 -8.87
C ASP A 351 -11.30 -11.73 -8.61
N PRO A 352 -9.99 -11.65 -8.27
CA PRO A 352 -9.18 -12.83 -7.95
C PRO A 352 -9.75 -13.69 -6.82
N PHE A 353 -10.47 -13.09 -5.88
CA PHE A 353 -11.13 -13.78 -4.78
C PHE A 353 -12.62 -14.08 -5.04
N ASN A 354 -13.02 -14.23 -6.31
CA ASN A 354 -14.29 -14.87 -6.65
C ASN A 354 -14.19 -16.37 -6.30
N GLY A 355 -15.21 -16.85 -5.58
CA GLY A 355 -15.25 -18.25 -5.16
C GLY A 355 -15.51 -19.25 -6.33
N PRO A 356 -15.15 -20.52 -6.12
CA PRO A 356 -14.72 -21.07 -4.83
C PRO A 356 -13.23 -20.85 -4.55
N VAL A 357 -12.90 -20.35 -3.35
CA VAL A 357 -11.52 -20.23 -2.87
C VAL A 357 -11.36 -21.04 -1.59
N TYR A 358 -10.29 -21.84 -1.53
CA TYR A 358 -9.97 -22.71 -0.41
C TYR A 358 -8.70 -22.19 0.30
N ASP A 359 -8.63 -22.44 1.62
CA ASP A 359 -7.38 -22.26 2.35
C ASP A 359 -6.44 -23.47 2.16
N ARG A 360 -5.21 -23.36 2.64
CA ARG A 360 -4.19 -24.41 2.53
C ARG A 360 -4.54 -25.73 3.24
N ASP A 361 -5.51 -25.69 4.15
CA ASP A 361 -6.01 -26.86 4.88
C ASP A 361 -7.21 -27.50 4.18
N GLY A 362 -7.64 -26.96 3.03
CA GLY A 362 -8.76 -27.46 2.22
C GLY A 362 -10.13 -26.96 2.67
N ASN A 363 -10.20 -25.98 3.58
CA ASN A 363 -11.47 -25.39 3.99
C ASN A 363 -11.95 -24.36 2.97
N LEU A 364 -13.22 -24.41 2.60
CA LEU A 364 -13.86 -23.44 1.72
C LEU A 364 -13.98 -22.08 2.45
N LYS A 365 -13.27 -21.06 1.96
CA LYS A 365 -13.26 -19.70 2.50
C LYS A 365 -14.20 -18.77 1.73
N VAL A 366 -14.24 -18.88 0.42
CA VAL A 366 -15.14 -18.11 -0.44
C VAL A 366 -16.00 -19.08 -1.25
N PRO A 367 -17.30 -19.17 -1.01
CA PRO A 367 -18.20 -20.05 -1.76
C PRO A 367 -18.35 -19.63 -3.23
N GLU A 368 -18.71 -20.58 -4.10
CA GLU A 368 -19.00 -20.34 -5.51
C GLU A 368 -20.08 -19.25 -5.68
N GLY A 369 -19.86 -18.32 -6.60
CA GLY A 369 -20.76 -17.20 -6.87
C GLY A 369 -20.67 -16.03 -5.88
N LEU A 370 -19.83 -16.14 -4.86
CA LEU A 370 -19.52 -15.04 -3.94
C LEU A 370 -18.11 -14.50 -4.19
N ARG A 371 -17.81 -13.33 -3.69
CA ARG A 371 -16.46 -12.76 -3.63
C ARG A 371 -16.20 -12.16 -2.25
N MET A 372 -14.95 -12.01 -1.90
CA MET A 372 -14.58 -11.32 -0.66
C MET A 372 -14.98 -9.84 -0.72
N SER A 373 -15.57 -9.37 0.36
CA SER A 373 -15.80 -7.94 0.58
C SER A 373 -14.48 -7.22 0.89
N VAL A 374 -14.47 -5.89 0.77
CA VAL A 374 -13.30 -5.07 1.16
C VAL A 374 -12.90 -5.35 2.61
N PHE A 375 -13.88 -5.50 3.51
CA PHE A 375 -13.61 -5.83 4.93
C PHE A 375 -12.90 -7.18 5.08
N GLU A 376 -13.35 -8.22 4.39
CA GLU A 376 -12.69 -9.54 4.42
C GLU A 376 -11.28 -9.48 3.83
N LEU A 377 -11.08 -8.70 2.75
CA LEU A 377 -9.76 -8.47 2.14
C LEU A 377 -8.83 -7.72 3.08
N THR A 378 -9.31 -6.71 3.82
CA THR A 378 -8.50 -5.92 4.77
C THR A 378 -8.23 -6.63 6.09
N THR A 379 -8.88 -7.77 6.34
CA THR A 379 -8.74 -8.55 7.58
C THR A 379 -8.34 -10.02 7.32
N ILE A 380 -7.91 -10.35 6.11
CA ILE A 380 -7.52 -11.72 5.75
C ILE A 380 -6.36 -12.21 6.62
N ASP A 381 -6.55 -13.38 7.26
CA ASP A 381 -5.57 -13.99 8.15
C ASP A 381 -5.23 -15.45 7.77
N TRP A 382 -5.89 -16.00 6.74
CA TRP A 382 -5.73 -17.38 6.27
C TRP A 382 -4.90 -17.45 4.98
N ALA A 383 -4.15 -18.57 4.83
CA ALA A 383 -3.36 -18.84 3.64
C ALA A 383 -4.19 -19.52 2.57
N VAL A 384 -4.14 -19.03 1.33
CA VAL A 384 -4.75 -19.66 0.16
C VAL A 384 -4.10 -21.02 -0.14
N ASP A 385 -4.86 -21.96 -0.71
CA ASP A 385 -4.34 -23.25 -1.18
C ASP A 385 -3.12 -23.07 -2.10
N GLY A 386 -2.10 -23.89 -1.87
CA GLY A 386 -0.81 -23.83 -2.56
C GLY A 386 0.25 -22.95 -1.87
N ILE A 387 -0.07 -22.21 -0.82
CA ILE A 387 0.91 -21.49 -0.01
C ILE A 387 1.60 -22.45 0.97
N VAL A 388 2.94 -22.46 0.94
CA VAL A 388 3.80 -23.31 1.77
C VAL A 388 4.77 -22.45 2.57
N GLY A 389 4.89 -22.72 3.86
CA GLY A 389 5.80 -22.02 4.76
C GLY A 389 5.09 -21.32 5.94
N PRO A 390 5.83 -20.49 6.70
CA PRO A 390 5.26 -19.78 7.85
C PRO A 390 4.20 -18.77 7.40
N TRP A 391 3.17 -18.60 8.25
CA TRP A 391 2.08 -17.68 7.95
C TRP A 391 1.96 -16.55 8.99
N GLU A 392 2.68 -16.70 10.11
CA GLU A 392 2.77 -15.75 11.21
C GLU A 392 4.24 -15.38 11.50
#